data_ee73ecb49d0d502d61aef25a6b33477b
#
_entry.id   ee73ecb49d0d502d61aef25a6b33477b
#
_cell.length_a   1.000
_cell.length_b   1.000
_cell.length_c   1.000
_cell.angle_alpha   90.00
_cell.angle_beta   90.00
_cell.angle_gamma   90.00
#
_symmetry.space_group_name_H-M   'P 1'
#
loop_
_entity.id
_entity.type
_entity.pdbx_description
1 polymer ?
#
loop_
_entity_poly.entity_id
_entity_poly.type
_entity_poly.pdbx_seq_one_letter_code
_entity_poly.pdbx_strand_id
1 'polypeptide(L)'
;HLANLPIYYEYKEDGITSTDAIKGTYLDNFKNLFDLYITDSTCEPSLLSSKTIDDANAEFGLGEAVFYQNGTWAYDNIKDNEVADEDMGMLPIYIGVDGEEDQGLCTGSENYWCVNKKADEKDIQATLDFLSWVITSDEGRESISQEMGFTTPFKTFDENYESANPLVKAADEYVKAGKTPVSWNFTTMPSEEWKNQVGSAMLEYAQG
;
A
#
# COMPACT_ATOMS: atom_id res chain seq x y z
N HIS A 1 -3.49 1.36 7.96
CA HIS A 1 -3.49 1.66 6.50
C HIS A 1 -4.85 2.17 6.03
N LEU A 2 -5.96 1.52 6.42
CA LEU A 2 -7.32 1.87 5.98
C LEU A 2 -7.69 3.33 6.25
N ALA A 3 -7.20 3.91 7.36
CA ALA A 3 -7.40 5.32 7.70
C ALA A 3 -6.72 6.31 6.75
N ASN A 4 -5.88 5.85 5.81
CA ASN A 4 -5.22 6.75 4.86
C ASN A 4 -6.21 7.51 3.97
N LEU A 5 -7.29 6.86 3.55
CA LEU A 5 -8.28 7.47 2.65
C LEU A 5 -9.01 8.68 3.26
N PRO A 6 -9.64 8.57 4.44
CA PRO A 6 -10.30 9.72 5.05
C PRO A 6 -9.31 10.86 5.35
N ILE A 7 -8.06 10.53 5.74
CA ILE A 7 -7.01 11.53 5.95
C ILE A 7 -6.57 12.18 4.63
N TYR A 8 -6.45 11.41 3.56
CA TYR A 8 -6.14 11.96 2.24
C TYR A 8 -7.16 13.00 1.80
N TYR A 9 -8.47 12.73 1.95
CA TYR A 9 -9.51 13.67 1.59
C TYR A 9 -9.55 14.89 2.51
N GLU A 10 -9.31 14.71 3.82
CA GLU A 10 -9.18 15.83 4.76
C GLU A 10 -7.99 16.73 4.38
N TYR A 11 -6.83 16.16 4.09
CA TYR A 11 -5.66 16.91 3.65
C TYR A 11 -5.89 17.65 2.33
N LYS A 12 -6.57 17.01 1.39
CA LYS A 12 -6.91 17.60 0.08
C LYS A 12 -7.87 18.79 0.24
N GLU A 13 -8.88 18.66 1.08
CA GLU A 13 -9.84 19.75 1.37
C GLU A 13 -9.16 20.93 2.07
N ASP A 14 -8.30 20.64 3.04
CA ASP A 14 -7.57 21.67 3.79
C ASP A 14 -6.36 22.26 3.04
N GLY A 15 -5.95 21.68 1.91
CA GLY A 15 -4.78 22.10 1.15
C GLY A 15 -3.46 21.90 1.89
N ILE A 16 -3.37 20.87 2.75
CA ILE A 16 -2.20 20.53 3.57
C ILE A 16 -1.62 19.16 3.17
N THR A 17 -0.41 18.87 3.63
CA THR A 17 0.26 17.57 3.41
C THR A 17 0.65 16.85 4.70
N SER A 18 0.49 17.51 5.84
CA SER A 18 0.74 16.95 7.17
C SER A 18 0.02 17.78 8.23
N THR A 19 -0.25 17.18 9.39
CA THR A 19 -0.84 17.87 10.53
C THR A 19 -0.45 17.15 11.84
N ASP A 20 -0.42 17.89 12.93
CA ASP A 20 -0.27 17.35 14.28
C ASP A 20 -1.60 16.82 14.85
N ALA A 21 -2.74 17.15 14.21
CA ALA A 21 -4.07 16.73 14.67
C ALA A 21 -5.03 16.52 13.48
N ILE A 22 -5.61 15.34 13.39
CA ILE A 22 -6.67 15.00 12.43
C ILE A 22 -8.00 15.54 12.97
N LYS A 23 -8.77 16.22 12.13
CA LYS A 23 -10.07 16.80 12.47
C LYS A 23 -11.18 15.74 12.51
N GLY A 24 -11.05 14.71 11.69
CA GLY A 24 -12.08 13.69 11.52
C GLY A 24 -13.22 14.12 10.59
N THR A 25 -12.94 14.98 9.60
CA THR A 25 -13.94 15.47 8.63
C THR A 25 -14.68 14.30 7.95
N TYR A 26 -13.96 13.22 7.64
CA TYR A 26 -14.49 12.03 6.96
C TYR A 26 -14.67 10.83 7.90
N LEU A 27 -14.90 11.07 9.19
CA LEU A 27 -15.03 9.98 10.19
C LEU A 27 -16.24 9.08 9.90
N ASP A 28 -17.37 9.64 9.51
CA ASP A 28 -18.57 8.85 9.18
C ASP A 28 -18.35 7.98 7.94
N ASN A 29 -17.66 8.50 6.92
CA ASN A 29 -17.28 7.74 5.74
C ASN A 29 -16.34 6.58 6.12
N PHE A 30 -15.36 6.85 6.96
CA PHE A 30 -14.43 5.84 7.46
C PHE A 30 -15.17 4.77 8.28
N LYS A 31 -16.09 5.18 9.14
CA LYS A 31 -16.92 4.25 9.92
C LYS A 31 -17.73 3.33 9.03
N ASN A 32 -18.42 3.87 8.01
CA ASN A 32 -19.22 3.09 7.07
C ASN A 32 -18.37 2.05 6.32
N LEU A 33 -17.17 2.46 5.87
CA LEU A 33 -16.22 1.55 5.25
C LEU A 33 -15.76 0.46 6.23
N PHE A 34 -15.43 0.83 7.46
CA PHE A 34 -14.96 -0.13 8.46
C PHE A 34 -16.06 -1.09 8.90
N ASP A 35 -17.31 -0.64 9.02
CA ASP A 35 -18.49 -1.48 9.27
C ASP A 35 -18.64 -2.56 8.19
N LEU A 36 -18.39 -2.24 6.92
CA LEU A 36 -18.38 -3.21 5.84
C LEU A 36 -17.32 -4.30 6.06
N TYR A 37 -16.10 -3.92 6.42
CA TYR A 37 -15.04 -4.88 6.74
C TYR A 37 -15.39 -5.78 7.93
N ILE A 38 -16.08 -5.25 8.95
CA ILE A 38 -16.51 -6.04 10.10
C ILE A 38 -17.62 -7.02 9.68
N THR A 39 -18.63 -6.54 8.93
CA THR A 39 -19.80 -7.31 8.52
C THR A 39 -19.44 -8.47 7.60
N ASP A 40 -18.51 -8.23 6.67
CA ASP A 40 -18.12 -9.19 5.64
C ASP A 40 -16.77 -9.88 5.97
N SER A 41 -16.34 -9.81 7.24
CA SER A 41 -15.13 -10.48 7.69
C SER A 41 -15.28 -12.01 7.62
N THR A 42 -14.20 -12.70 7.30
CA THR A 42 -14.09 -14.17 7.34
C THR A 42 -14.15 -14.74 8.75
N CYS A 43 -14.02 -13.91 9.78
CA CYS A 43 -14.11 -14.33 11.17
C CYS A 43 -15.05 -13.45 11.99
N GLU A 44 -15.55 -14.01 13.10
CA GLU A 44 -16.35 -13.26 14.08
C GLU A 44 -15.54 -12.07 14.64
N PRO A 45 -16.15 -10.87 14.78
CA PRO A 45 -15.48 -9.66 15.24
C PRO A 45 -14.72 -9.84 16.57
N SER A 46 -15.26 -10.64 17.48
CA SER A 46 -14.64 -10.96 18.77
C SER A 46 -13.29 -11.70 18.66
N LEU A 47 -13.03 -12.32 17.50
CA LEU A 47 -11.80 -13.08 17.23
C LEU A 47 -10.73 -12.26 16.49
N LEU A 48 -11.03 -11.06 16.04
CA LEU A 48 -10.10 -10.22 15.27
C LEU A 48 -8.76 -10.00 16.00
N SER A 49 -8.76 -9.86 17.31
CA SER A 49 -7.54 -9.68 18.11
C SER A 49 -6.60 -10.88 18.11
N SER A 50 -7.10 -12.08 17.74
CA SER A 50 -6.30 -13.30 17.64
C SER A 50 -5.80 -13.59 16.23
N LYS A 51 -6.29 -12.88 15.24
CA LYS A 51 -5.88 -13.02 13.84
C LYS A 51 -4.62 -12.23 13.54
N THR A 52 -3.80 -12.79 12.67
CA THR A 52 -2.53 -12.22 12.22
C THR A 52 -2.58 -11.91 10.73
N ILE A 53 -1.56 -11.22 10.22
CA ILE A 53 -1.41 -11.01 8.78
C ILE A 53 -1.20 -12.33 8.03
N ASP A 54 -0.56 -13.32 8.66
CA ASP A 54 -0.36 -14.64 8.05
C ASP A 54 -1.68 -15.41 7.92
N ASP A 55 -2.60 -15.27 8.88
CA ASP A 55 -3.97 -15.79 8.75
C ASP A 55 -4.70 -15.16 7.55
N ALA A 56 -4.62 -13.85 7.40
CA ALA A 56 -5.26 -13.15 6.28
C ALA A 56 -4.63 -13.50 4.91
N ASN A 57 -3.30 -13.64 4.85
CA ASN A 57 -2.60 -14.13 3.66
C ASN A 57 -3.09 -15.54 3.28
N ALA A 58 -3.20 -16.43 4.26
CA ALA A 58 -3.65 -17.80 4.04
C ALA A 58 -5.12 -17.86 3.57
N GLU A 59 -6.02 -17.14 4.23
CA GLU A 59 -7.44 -17.08 3.87
C GLU A 59 -7.64 -16.58 2.42
N PHE A 60 -6.89 -15.56 2.00
CA PHE A 60 -6.94 -15.08 0.62
C PHE A 60 -6.30 -16.08 -0.36
N GLY A 61 -5.10 -16.57 -0.06
CA GLY A 61 -4.39 -17.52 -0.93
C GLY A 61 -5.14 -18.85 -1.14
N LEU A 62 -5.95 -19.28 -0.16
CA LEU A 62 -6.80 -20.46 -0.25
C LEU A 62 -8.18 -20.20 -0.87
N GLY A 63 -8.49 -18.96 -1.24
CA GLY A 63 -9.77 -18.57 -1.80
C GLY A 63 -10.92 -18.51 -0.79
N GLU A 64 -10.63 -18.50 0.51
CA GLU A 64 -11.61 -18.35 1.58
C GLU A 64 -12.07 -16.89 1.71
N ALA A 65 -11.23 -15.92 1.34
CA ALA A 65 -11.53 -14.51 1.25
C ALA A 65 -11.48 -14.03 -0.20
N VAL A 66 -12.53 -13.32 -0.66
CA VAL A 66 -12.58 -12.74 -2.02
C VAL A 66 -11.86 -11.38 -2.07
N PHE A 67 -11.92 -10.62 -0.99
CA PHE A 67 -11.28 -9.31 -0.86
C PHE A 67 -10.26 -9.32 0.27
N TYR A 68 -9.08 -8.81 -0.03
CA TYR A 68 -8.01 -8.67 0.94
C TYR A 68 -7.41 -7.27 0.87
N GLN A 69 -7.51 -6.50 1.96
CA GLN A 69 -6.95 -5.16 2.02
C GLN A 69 -5.47 -5.23 2.35
N ASN A 70 -4.64 -5.08 1.34
CA ASN A 70 -3.18 -5.05 1.46
C ASN A 70 -2.59 -4.27 0.26
N GLY A 71 -1.29 -4.38 0.03
CA GLY A 71 -0.60 -3.79 -1.11
C GLY A 71 0.08 -4.84 -1.99
N THR A 72 0.69 -4.39 -3.07
CA THR A 72 1.37 -5.26 -4.05
C THR A 72 2.46 -6.14 -3.44
N TRP A 73 3.05 -5.74 -2.33
CA TRP A 73 4.05 -6.52 -1.57
C TRP A 73 3.51 -7.80 -0.95
N ALA A 74 2.18 -7.93 -0.81
CA ALA A 74 1.56 -9.13 -0.27
C ALA A 74 1.70 -10.34 -1.21
N TYR A 75 1.97 -10.09 -2.50
CA TYR A 75 2.04 -11.15 -3.51
C TYR A 75 2.96 -12.30 -3.11
N ASP A 76 4.15 -12.01 -2.58
CA ASP A 76 5.09 -13.06 -2.15
C ASP A 76 4.57 -13.98 -1.04
N ASN A 77 3.57 -13.53 -0.27
CA ASN A 77 2.95 -14.31 0.79
C ASN A 77 1.67 -15.03 0.35
N ILE A 78 1.11 -14.69 -0.82
CA ILE A 78 -0.15 -15.25 -1.32
C ILE A 78 0.01 -16.05 -2.62
N LYS A 79 1.13 -15.90 -3.32
CA LYS A 79 1.44 -16.66 -4.54
C LYS A 79 1.62 -18.16 -4.25
N ASP A 80 1.57 -18.97 -5.28
CA ASP A 80 1.79 -20.43 -5.21
C ASP A 80 0.78 -21.16 -4.30
N ASN A 81 -0.44 -20.61 -4.16
CA ASN A 81 -1.57 -21.18 -3.42
C ASN A 81 -2.70 -21.61 -4.37
N GLU A 82 -3.93 -21.76 -3.84
CA GLU A 82 -5.10 -22.20 -4.62
C GLU A 82 -5.62 -21.12 -5.58
N VAL A 83 -5.44 -19.84 -5.25
CA VAL A 83 -5.82 -18.71 -6.11
C VAL A 83 -4.72 -18.48 -7.14
N ALA A 84 -5.04 -18.64 -8.43
CA ALA A 84 -4.08 -18.44 -9.50
C ALA A 84 -3.81 -16.96 -9.76
N ASP A 85 -2.63 -16.64 -10.31
CA ASP A 85 -2.21 -15.26 -10.61
C ASP A 85 -3.20 -14.53 -11.53
N GLU A 86 -3.77 -15.23 -12.50
CA GLU A 86 -4.75 -14.67 -13.44
C GLU A 86 -6.10 -14.32 -12.80
N ASP A 87 -6.39 -14.86 -11.61
CA ASP A 87 -7.59 -14.58 -10.84
C ASP A 87 -7.40 -13.46 -9.82
N MET A 88 -6.16 -12.96 -9.68
CA MET A 88 -5.83 -11.85 -8.78
C MET A 88 -5.95 -10.50 -9.48
N GLY A 89 -6.43 -9.49 -8.76
CA GLY A 89 -6.50 -8.12 -9.24
C GLY A 89 -6.38 -7.10 -8.12
N MET A 90 -6.37 -5.82 -8.51
CA MET A 90 -6.31 -4.69 -7.57
C MET A 90 -7.54 -3.80 -7.76
N LEU A 91 -8.13 -3.37 -6.68
CA LEU A 91 -9.26 -2.44 -6.69
C LEU A 91 -8.98 -1.23 -5.79
N PRO A 92 -9.35 -0.02 -6.21
CA PRO A 92 -9.34 1.14 -5.30
C PRO A 92 -10.35 0.94 -4.19
N ILE A 93 -10.03 1.48 -3.02
CA ILE A 93 -10.97 1.52 -1.90
C ILE A 93 -11.68 2.86 -1.94
N TYR A 94 -13.00 2.85 -1.95
CA TYR A 94 -13.86 4.03 -1.94
C TYR A 94 -14.46 4.25 -0.54
N ILE A 95 -14.64 5.50 -0.14
CA ILE A 95 -15.24 5.88 1.15
C ILE A 95 -16.58 6.63 1.01
N GLY A 96 -17.12 6.73 -0.22
CA GLY A 96 -18.40 7.36 -0.50
C GLY A 96 -18.33 8.89 -0.57
N VAL A 97 -17.26 9.45 -1.11
CA VAL A 97 -17.15 10.89 -1.40
C VAL A 97 -17.34 11.16 -2.89
N ASP A 98 -17.80 12.37 -3.22
CA ASP A 98 -18.00 12.79 -4.61
C ASP A 98 -16.68 12.78 -5.40
N GLY A 99 -16.69 12.27 -6.62
CA GLY A 99 -15.54 12.23 -7.52
C GLY A 99 -14.60 11.03 -7.32
N GLU A 100 -14.97 10.05 -6.51
CA GLU A 100 -14.18 8.81 -6.32
C GLU A 100 -14.13 7.95 -7.58
N GLU A 101 -15.05 8.09 -8.51
CA GLU A 101 -15.07 7.31 -9.77
C GLU A 101 -13.81 7.51 -10.61
N ASP A 102 -13.12 8.65 -10.45
CA ASP A 102 -11.84 8.95 -11.11
C ASP A 102 -10.60 8.58 -10.27
N GLN A 103 -10.82 8.04 -9.08
CA GLN A 103 -9.76 7.63 -8.18
C GLN A 103 -9.10 6.33 -8.66
N GLY A 104 -7.76 6.32 -8.58
CA GLY A 104 -6.93 5.13 -8.72
C GLY A 104 -6.55 4.54 -7.37
N LEU A 105 -5.52 3.70 -7.40
CA LEU A 105 -5.00 3.07 -6.20
C LEU A 105 -4.24 4.04 -5.30
N CYS A 106 -4.15 3.68 -4.03
CA CYS A 106 -3.27 4.37 -3.08
C CYS A 106 -1.81 4.05 -3.42
N THR A 107 -1.01 5.08 -3.64
CA THR A 107 0.40 4.94 -4.02
C THR A 107 1.25 6.02 -3.37
N GLY A 108 2.52 5.71 -3.16
CA GLY A 108 3.51 6.63 -2.61
C GLY A 108 4.85 5.94 -2.41
N SER A 109 5.88 6.73 -2.11
CA SER A 109 7.21 6.22 -1.78
C SER A 109 7.38 6.19 -0.26
N GLU A 110 7.62 5.01 0.30
CA GLU A 110 7.88 4.82 1.73
C GLU A 110 9.31 4.38 2.00
N ASN A 111 9.94 3.73 1.02
CA ASN A 111 11.28 3.19 1.15
C ASN A 111 12.28 4.06 0.39
N TYR A 112 13.35 4.43 1.07
CA TYR A 112 14.38 5.31 0.56
C TYR A 112 15.77 4.72 0.81
N TRP A 113 16.64 4.83 -0.16
CA TRP A 113 18.05 4.58 0.06
C TRP A 113 18.71 5.80 0.70
N CYS A 114 19.34 5.60 1.84
CA CYS A 114 20.04 6.65 2.55
C CYS A 114 21.56 6.45 2.46
N VAL A 115 22.25 7.46 1.98
CA VAL A 115 23.71 7.45 1.96
C VAL A 115 24.23 8.16 3.22
N ASN A 116 25.09 7.48 3.99
CA ASN A 116 25.70 8.06 5.19
C ASN A 116 26.72 9.15 4.80
N LYS A 117 26.32 10.42 4.89
CA LYS A 117 27.17 11.58 4.57
C LYS A 117 28.41 11.76 5.47
N LYS A 118 28.55 10.95 6.54
CA LYS A 118 29.69 10.95 7.45
C LYS A 118 30.66 9.80 7.19
N ALA A 119 30.37 8.92 6.21
CA ALA A 119 31.31 7.89 5.79
C ALA A 119 32.47 8.48 5.00
N ASP A 120 33.52 7.71 4.79
CA ASP A 120 34.63 8.12 3.95
C ASP A 120 34.18 8.39 2.50
N GLU A 121 34.78 9.37 1.85
CA GLU A 121 34.40 9.79 0.49
C GLU A 121 34.40 8.62 -0.51
N LYS A 122 35.33 7.68 -0.36
CA LYS A 122 35.39 6.48 -1.18
C LYS A 122 34.20 5.56 -1.00
N ASP A 123 33.72 5.43 0.23
CA ASP A 123 32.57 4.58 0.55
C ASP A 123 31.27 5.24 0.07
N ILE A 124 31.18 6.57 0.19
CA ILE A 124 30.05 7.34 -0.36
C ILE A 124 30.02 7.16 -1.89
N GLN A 125 31.16 7.34 -2.57
CA GLN A 125 31.21 7.18 -4.02
C GLN A 125 30.87 5.76 -4.46
N ALA A 126 31.44 4.75 -3.81
CA ALA A 126 31.12 3.34 -4.10
C ALA A 126 29.63 3.02 -3.90
N THR A 127 29.01 3.60 -2.86
CA THR A 127 27.57 3.46 -2.63
C THR A 127 26.75 4.09 -3.76
N LEU A 128 27.11 5.31 -4.18
CA LEU A 128 26.44 6.01 -5.28
C LEU A 128 26.62 5.27 -6.62
N ASP A 129 27.82 4.75 -6.88
CA ASP A 129 28.11 3.96 -8.09
C ASP A 129 27.27 2.67 -8.10
N PHE A 130 27.15 1.98 -6.96
CA PHE A 130 26.30 0.80 -6.82
C PHE A 130 24.83 1.13 -7.06
N LEU A 131 24.30 2.18 -6.41
CA LEU A 131 22.90 2.60 -6.60
C LEU A 131 22.64 3.01 -8.05
N SER A 132 23.58 3.70 -8.70
CA SER A 132 23.51 4.04 -10.12
C SER A 132 23.48 2.77 -10.98
N TRP A 133 24.35 1.82 -10.70
CA TRP A 133 24.39 0.54 -11.41
C TRP A 133 23.07 -0.21 -11.28
N VAL A 134 22.52 -0.32 -10.08
CA VAL A 134 21.24 -1.00 -9.81
C VAL A 134 20.09 -0.46 -10.68
N ILE A 135 20.02 0.87 -10.90
CA ILE A 135 18.91 1.49 -11.63
C ILE A 135 19.20 1.75 -13.12
N THR A 136 20.42 1.48 -13.60
CA THR A 136 20.79 1.77 -14.99
C THR A 136 21.37 0.59 -15.76
N SER A 137 21.94 -0.43 -15.11
CA SER A 137 22.40 -1.64 -15.80
C SER A 137 21.24 -2.59 -16.10
N ASP A 138 21.43 -3.44 -17.09
CA ASP A 138 20.42 -4.45 -17.43
C ASP A 138 20.23 -5.43 -16.28
N GLU A 139 21.31 -5.93 -15.69
CA GLU A 139 21.27 -6.86 -14.56
C GLU A 139 20.59 -6.27 -13.33
N GLY A 140 20.89 -5.01 -13.00
CA GLY A 140 20.29 -4.35 -11.85
C GLY A 140 18.80 -4.12 -12.03
N ARG A 141 18.39 -3.68 -13.22
CA ARG A 141 16.96 -3.46 -13.55
C ARG A 141 16.18 -4.78 -13.59
N GLU A 142 16.75 -5.81 -14.21
CA GLU A 142 16.15 -7.15 -14.27
C GLU A 142 15.96 -7.72 -12.86
N SER A 143 16.98 -7.62 -12.02
CA SER A 143 16.92 -8.11 -10.64
C SER A 143 15.81 -7.42 -9.83
N ILE A 144 15.69 -6.09 -9.88
CA ILE A 144 14.65 -5.36 -9.15
C ILE A 144 13.25 -5.65 -9.69
N SER A 145 13.06 -5.64 -11.01
CA SER A 145 11.72 -5.76 -11.60
C SER A 145 11.24 -7.19 -11.75
N GLN A 146 12.10 -8.09 -12.20
CA GLN A 146 11.73 -9.46 -12.54
C GLN A 146 11.94 -10.45 -11.40
N GLU A 147 13.10 -10.39 -10.72
CA GLU A 147 13.41 -11.32 -9.65
C GLU A 147 12.75 -10.91 -8.33
N MET A 148 12.78 -9.59 -8.00
CA MET A 148 12.20 -9.08 -6.74
C MET A 148 10.77 -8.58 -6.89
N GLY A 149 10.27 -8.39 -8.12
CA GLY A 149 8.89 -7.96 -8.38
C GLY A 149 8.54 -6.54 -7.90
N PHE A 150 9.54 -5.65 -7.72
CA PHE A 150 9.30 -4.32 -7.20
C PHE A 150 8.66 -3.39 -8.24
N THR A 151 7.82 -2.48 -7.73
CA THR A 151 7.44 -1.27 -8.45
C THR A 151 8.58 -0.27 -8.38
N THR A 152 8.99 0.29 -9.51
CA THR A 152 10.13 1.20 -9.58
C THR A 152 9.71 2.58 -10.07
N PRO A 153 10.09 3.68 -9.38
CA PRO A 153 9.76 5.04 -9.77
C PRO A 153 10.72 5.65 -10.79
N PHE A 154 11.67 4.86 -11.32
CA PHE A 154 12.75 5.37 -12.17
C PHE A 154 12.39 5.25 -13.65
N LYS A 155 12.67 6.30 -14.42
CA LYS A 155 12.45 6.35 -15.88
C LYS A 155 13.30 5.38 -16.69
N THR A 156 14.28 4.75 -16.08
CA THR A 156 15.14 3.73 -16.69
C THR A 156 14.47 2.37 -16.78
N PHE A 157 13.35 2.18 -16.10
CA PHE A 157 12.52 0.97 -16.17
C PHE A 157 11.41 1.21 -17.19
N ASP A 158 11.63 0.75 -18.39
CA ASP A 158 10.70 0.78 -19.51
C ASP A 158 9.96 -0.56 -19.64
N GLU A 159 9.25 -0.76 -20.74
CA GLU A 159 8.47 -1.98 -21.03
C GLU A 159 9.28 -3.29 -21.00
N ASN A 160 10.63 -3.23 -21.11
CA ASN A 160 11.48 -4.41 -21.03
C ASN A 160 11.74 -4.84 -19.58
N TYR A 161 11.44 -3.97 -18.63
CA TYR A 161 11.67 -4.18 -17.19
C TYR A 161 10.38 -4.05 -16.36
N GLU A 162 9.25 -4.49 -16.94
CA GLU A 162 7.99 -4.59 -16.20
C GLU A 162 8.12 -5.57 -15.03
N SER A 163 7.49 -5.25 -13.91
CA SER A 163 7.49 -6.13 -12.73
C SER A 163 6.92 -7.51 -13.06
N ALA A 164 7.52 -8.56 -12.54
CA ALA A 164 6.97 -9.91 -12.61
C ALA A 164 5.71 -10.08 -11.76
N ASN A 165 5.51 -9.21 -10.76
CA ASN A 165 4.37 -9.26 -9.83
C ASN A 165 3.06 -8.89 -10.54
N PRO A 166 2.06 -9.80 -10.63
CA PRO A 166 0.79 -9.54 -11.31
C PRO A 166 -0.02 -8.41 -10.66
N LEU A 167 0.10 -8.20 -9.35
CA LEU A 167 -0.59 -7.11 -8.66
C LEU A 167 0.01 -5.74 -9.04
N VAL A 168 1.31 -5.68 -9.31
CA VAL A 168 1.94 -4.46 -9.84
C VAL A 168 1.42 -4.17 -11.25
N LYS A 169 1.32 -5.19 -12.11
CA LYS A 169 0.75 -5.03 -13.45
C LYS A 169 -0.71 -4.55 -13.39
N ALA A 170 -1.51 -5.12 -12.50
CA ALA A 170 -2.89 -4.67 -12.29
C ALA A 170 -2.97 -3.22 -11.79
N ALA A 171 -2.03 -2.81 -10.92
CA ALA A 171 -1.94 -1.43 -10.44
C ALA A 171 -1.56 -0.44 -11.55
N ASP A 172 -0.65 -0.82 -12.44
CA ASP A 172 -0.22 0.01 -13.58
C ASP A 172 -1.35 0.31 -14.58
N GLU A 173 -2.35 -0.57 -14.69
CA GLU A 173 -3.52 -0.33 -15.55
C GLU A 173 -4.33 0.89 -15.09
N TYR A 174 -4.40 1.18 -13.80
CA TYR A 174 -5.04 2.40 -13.30
C TYR A 174 -4.27 3.66 -13.71
N VAL A 175 -2.95 3.61 -13.71
CA VAL A 175 -2.09 4.70 -14.17
C VAL A 175 -2.25 4.90 -15.68
N LYS A 176 -2.22 3.84 -16.47
CA LYS A 176 -2.45 3.86 -17.93
C LYS A 176 -3.84 4.39 -18.30
N ALA A 177 -4.86 4.07 -17.48
CA ALA A 177 -6.22 4.57 -17.64
C ALA A 177 -6.39 6.04 -17.21
N GLY A 178 -5.34 6.70 -16.73
CA GLY A 178 -5.36 8.11 -16.30
C GLY A 178 -6.10 8.34 -14.99
N LYS A 179 -6.29 7.33 -14.17
CA LYS A 179 -6.92 7.47 -12.86
C LYS A 179 -6.03 8.26 -11.90
N THR A 180 -6.66 9.08 -11.06
CA THR A 180 -5.95 9.92 -10.09
C THR A 180 -5.49 9.08 -8.89
N PRO A 181 -4.18 8.93 -8.66
CA PRO A 181 -3.69 8.15 -7.52
C PRO A 181 -4.03 8.84 -6.20
N VAL A 182 -4.34 8.04 -5.19
CA VAL A 182 -4.45 8.51 -3.80
C VAL A 182 -3.06 8.55 -3.18
N SER A 183 -2.68 9.70 -2.62
CA SER A 183 -1.39 9.82 -1.95
C SER A 183 -1.35 8.96 -0.68
N TRP A 184 -0.23 8.28 -0.51
CA TRP A 184 0.07 7.56 0.72
C TRP A 184 0.57 8.53 1.79
N ASN A 185 -0.28 8.84 2.77
CA ASN A 185 -0.02 9.83 3.81
C ASN A 185 0.42 9.22 5.16
N PHE A 186 0.72 7.94 5.19
CA PHE A 186 1.02 7.22 6.42
C PHE A 186 2.19 7.84 7.22
N THR A 187 3.22 8.32 6.53
CA THR A 187 4.39 8.96 7.15
C THR A 187 4.14 10.39 7.64
N THR A 188 3.03 11.00 7.22
CA THR A 188 2.65 12.38 7.58
C THR A 188 1.46 12.45 8.52
N MET A 189 0.98 11.30 9.01
CA MET A 189 0.03 11.21 10.11
C MET A 189 0.68 11.72 11.40
N PRO A 190 -0.11 12.16 12.41
CA PRO A 190 0.40 12.91 13.57
C PRO A 190 1.58 12.24 14.29
N SER A 191 1.50 10.94 14.58
CA SER A 191 2.60 10.18 15.21
C SER A 191 2.39 8.67 15.13
N GLU A 192 3.41 7.88 15.43
CA GLU A 192 3.28 6.43 15.60
C GLU A 192 2.32 6.07 16.74
N GLU A 193 2.38 6.81 17.84
CA GLU A 193 1.46 6.62 18.96
C GLU A 193 0.01 6.84 18.54
N TRP A 194 -0.27 7.90 17.77
CA TRP A 194 -1.59 8.18 17.23
C TRP A 194 -2.09 7.02 16.35
N LYS A 195 -1.26 6.51 15.45
CA LYS A 195 -1.59 5.37 14.57
C LYS A 195 -1.94 4.11 15.39
N ASN A 196 -1.17 3.83 16.44
CA ASN A 196 -1.42 2.71 17.33
C ASN A 196 -2.72 2.87 18.11
N GLN A 197 -3.02 4.09 18.59
CA GLN A 197 -4.28 4.38 19.29
C GLN A 197 -5.50 4.23 18.36
N VAL A 198 -5.41 4.68 17.12
CA VAL A 198 -6.47 4.46 16.10
C VAL A 198 -6.67 2.97 15.85
N GLY A 199 -5.60 2.19 15.68
CA GLY A 199 -5.70 0.75 15.51
C GLY A 199 -6.36 0.05 16.72
N SER A 200 -6.01 0.45 17.93
CA SER A 200 -6.63 -0.06 19.15
C SER A 200 -8.12 0.29 19.25
N ALA A 201 -8.48 1.54 18.94
CA ALA A 201 -9.87 1.99 18.93
C ALA A 201 -10.71 1.26 17.86
N MET A 202 -10.12 1.01 16.69
CA MET A 202 -10.79 0.19 15.65
C MET A 202 -11.07 -1.23 16.13
N LEU A 203 -10.10 -1.86 16.81
CA LEU A 203 -10.29 -3.20 17.36
C LEU A 203 -11.35 -3.22 18.45
N GLU A 204 -11.32 -2.25 19.38
CA GLU A 204 -12.31 -2.09 20.45
C GLU A 204 -13.71 -1.88 19.87
N TYR A 205 -13.84 -1.01 18.85
CA TYR A 205 -15.09 -0.81 18.13
C TYR A 205 -15.63 -2.08 17.47
N ALA A 206 -14.77 -2.87 16.84
CA ALA A 206 -15.16 -4.12 16.18
C ALA A 206 -15.65 -5.19 17.16
N GLN A 207 -15.15 -5.15 18.39
CA GLN A 207 -15.54 -6.11 19.44
C GLN A 207 -16.81 -5.71 20.22
N GLY A 208 -17.31 -4.49 20.10
CA GLY A 208 -18.54 -3.97 20.72
C GLY A 208 -18.31 -3.24 22.02
#